data_0d66a0d5678c6f2ca612ea01b1777fae
#
_entry.id   0d66a0d5678c6f2ca612ea01b1777fae
#
_cell.length_a   1.000
_cell.length_b   1.000
_cell.length_c   1.000
_cell.angle_alpha   90.00
_cell.angle_beta   90.00
_cell.angle_gamma   90.00
#
_symmetry.space_group_name_H-M   'P 1'
#
loop_
_entity.id
_entity.type
_entity.pdbx_description
1 polymer ?
#
loop_
_entity_poly.entity_id
_entity_poly.type
_entity_poly.pdbx_seq_one_letter_code
_entity_poly.pdbx_strand_id
1 'polypeptide(L)'
;TRARMLVEKTRGRKTLSIINDRPDIAVLSGADGVHVGQGDLSAKDARQILGPHRLVGVSTHNYEQLNKAVLDGANYVGIGPIFESRTKQFSSFGGLSLLEQVANQTALPVFAIGGIDIQNIDAVIEVGVTRVAVASAITAAAGIKWITYSLLIFLFFHYISYKLNFNYSLFYSFFSK
;
A
#
# COMPACT_ATOMS: atom_id res chain seq x y z
N THR A 1 8.63 -19.41 -7.51
CA THR A 1 7.43 -18.92 -6.78
C THR A 1 7.03 -17.55 -7.30
N ARG A 2 5.75 -17.14 -7.17
CA ARG A 2 5.25 -15.82 -7.58
C ARG A 2 6.03 -14.66 -6.94
N ALA A 3 6.41 -14.79 -5.67
CA ALA A 3 7.22 -13.78 -4.97
C ALA A 3 8.58 -13.56 -5.65
N ARG A 4 9.30 -14.63 -6.05
CA ARG A 4 10.56 -14.49 -6.77
C ARG A 4 10.39 -13.84 -8.14
N MET A 5 9.34 -14.19 -8.87
CA MET A 5 9.02 -13.55 -10.16
C MET A 5 8.75 -12.03 -10.00
N LEU A 6 8.06 -11.63 -8.92
CA LEU A 6 7.85 -10.21 -8.61
C LEU A 6 9.20 -9.51 -8.39
N VAL A 7 10.02 -10.05 -7.50
CA VAL A 7 11.35 -9.50 -7.18
C VAL A 7 12.22 -9.37 -8.43
N GLU A 8 12.24 -10.39 -9.30
CA GLU A 8 12.99 -10.34 -10.55
C GLU A 8 12.50 -9.23 -11.47
N LYS A 9 11.18 -9.02 -11.56
CA LYS A 9 10.57 -7.95 -12.38
C LYS A 9 10.81 -6.54 -11.84
N THR A 10 10.99 -6.39 -10.53
CA THR A 10 11.24 -5.08 -9.88
C THR A 10 12.71 -4.77 -9.70
N ARG A 11 13.59 -5.77 -9.82
CA ARG A 11 15.03 -5.62 -9.61
C ARG A 11 15.65 -4.54 -10.51
N GLY A 12 16.40 -3.63 -9.89
CA GLY A 12 17.03 -2.50 -10.59
C GLY A 12 16.08 -1.40 -11.04
N ARG A 13 14.81 -1.46 -10.61
CA ARG A 13 13.79 -0.42 -10.86
C ARG A 13 13.53 0.41 -9.61
N LYS A 14 12.85 1.54 -9.75
CA LYS A 14 12.38 2.35 -8.60
C LYS A 14 11.19 1.70 -7.87
N THR A 15 10.64 0.62 -8.42
CA THR A 15 9.51 -0.11 -7.86
C THR A 15 9.99 -1.05 -6.77
N LEU A 16 9.36 -1.01 -5.60
CA LEU A 16 9.62 -1.90 -4.48
C LEU A 16 8.70 -3.11 -4.52
N SER A 17 9.25 -4.26 -4.17
CA SER A 17 8.53 -5.53 -4.02
C SER A 17 8.12 -5.72 -2.55
N ILE A 18 6.83 -5.67 -2.26
CA ILE A 18 6.29 -5.87 -0.92
C ILE A 18 5.45 -7.15 -0.91
N ILE A 19 5.72 -8.05 0.03
CA ILE A 19 4.96 -9.29 0.21
C ILE A 19 3.89 -9.07 1.27
N ASN A 20 2.67 -9.54 1.00
CA ASN A 20 1.56 -9.41 1.95
C ASN A 20 1.60 -10.55 2.99
N ASP A 21 1.44 -10.25 4.29
CA ASP A 21 1.26 -11.12 5.45
C ASP A 21 2.42 -12.11 5.78
N ARG A 22 3.36 -12.32 4.86
CA ARG A 22 4.35 -13.40 4.95
C ARG A 22 5.79 -12.87 4.96
N PRO A 23 6.31 -12.44 6.15
CA PRO A 23 7.69 -11.96 6.28
C PRO A 23 8.75 -13.02 5.93
N ASP A 24 8.47 -14.29 6.20
CA ASP A 24 9.30 -15.42 5.79
C ASP A 24 9.46 -15.52 4.27
N ILE A 25 8.36 -15.37 3.52
CA ILE A 25 8.39 -15.34 2.06
C ILE A 25 9.12 -14.09 1.55
N ALA A 26 8.96 -12.95 2.20
CA ALA A 26 9.68 -11.73 1.83
C ALA A 26 11.21 -11.93 1.94
N VAL A 27 11.68 -12.53 3.02
CA VAL A 27 13.11 -12.87 3.20
C VAL A 27 13.58 -13.87 2.14
N LEU A 28 12.87 -15.00 1.98
CA LEU A 28 13.27 -16.09 1.08
C LEU A 28 13.23 -15.72 -0.40
N SER A 29 12.40 -14.74 -0.78
CA SER A 29 12.33 -14.24 -2.15
C SER A 29 13.28 -13.09 -2.44
N GLY A 30 13.85 -12.45 -1.40
CA GLY A 30 14.65 -11.24 -1.52
C GLY A 30 13.83 -9.99 -1.78
N ALA A 31 12.56 -9.97 -1.36
CA ALA A 31 11.69 -8.79 -1.49
C ALA A 31 12.16 -7.62 -0.60
N ASP A 32 11.75 -6.41 -0.96
CA ASP A 32 12.13 -5.18 -0.27
C ASP A 32 11.42 -5.02 1.07
N GLY A 33 10.29 -5.71 1.27
CA GLY A 33 9.57 -5.64 2.54
C GLY A 33 8.34 -6.53 2.62
N VAL A 34 7.62 -6.37 3.73
CA VAL A 34 6.33 -7.01 4.01
C VAL A 34 5.29 -5.97 4.36
N HIS A 35 4.02 -6.27 4.09
CA HIS A 35 2.88 -5.53 4.62
C HIS A 35 2.03 -6.49 5.45
N VAL A 36 1.68 -6.09 6.68
CA VAL A 36 0.89 -6.91 7.61
C VAL A 36 -0.40 -6.20 8.02
N GLY A 37 -1.45 -6.96 8.25
CA GLY A 37 -2.72 -6.52 8.80
C GLY A 37 -2.81 -6.70 10.32
N GLN A 38 -3.96 -6.35 10.88
CA GLN A 38 -4.20 -6.41 12.34
C GLN A 38 -4.35 -7.85 12.87
N GLY A 39 -4.66 -8.81 12.02
CA GLY A 39 -4.76 -10.23 12.37
C GLY A 39 -3.49 -11.04 12.10
N ASP A 40 -2.45 -10.39 11.56
CA ASP A 40 -1.19 -11.03 11.20
C ASP A 40 -0.13 -10.83 12.29
N LEU A 41 1.13 -11.17 11.98
CA LEU A 41 2.26 -10.86 12.85
C LEU A 41 2.36 -9.35 13.10
N SER A 42 2.71 -8.98 14.34
CA SER A 42 2.96 -7.57 14.66
C SER A 42 4.12 -7.00 13.82
N ALA A 43 4.14 -5.68 13.64
CA ALA A 43 5.26 -5.03 12.95
C ALA A 43 6.60 -5.34 13.64
N LYS A 44 6.60 -5.42 14.97
CA LYS A 44 7.77 -5.78 15.78
C LYS A 44 8.26 -7.21 15.46
N ASP A 45 7.37 -8.20 15.41
CA ASP A 45 7.75 -9.58 15.11
C ASP A 45 8.15 -9.75 13.64
N ALA A 46 7.43 -9.09 12.71
CA ALA A 46 7.82 -9.04 11.31
C ALA A 46 9.23 -8.44 11.13
N ARG A 47 9.56 -7.40 11.89
CA ARG A 47 10.90 -6.79 11.90
C ARG A 47 11.98 -7.76 12.36
N GLN A 48 11.71 -8.61 13.36
CA GLN A 48 12.67 -9.63 13.80
C GLN A 48 13.01 -10.63 12.70
N ILE A 49 12.00 -11.01 11.90
CA ILE A 49 12.20 -11.96 10.79
C ILE A 49 12.91 -11.27 9.60
N LEU A 50 12.51 -10.04 9.26
CA LEU A 50 13.04 -9.31 8.09
C LEU A 50 14.44 -8.74 8.30
N GLY A 51 14.83 -8.53 9.53
CA GLY A 51 16.03 -7.76 9.88
C GLY A 51 15.82 -6.23 9.74
N PRO A 52 16.86 -5.43 10.00
CA PRO A 52 16.72 -3.97 10.17
C PRO A 52 16.50 -3.19 8.86
N HIS A 53 16.82 -3.77 7.71
CA HIS A 53 16.91 -3.01 6.45
C HIS A 53 15.69 -3.13 5.54
N ARG A 54 14.83 -4.14 5.73
CA ARG A 54 13.63 -4.31 4.91
C ARG A 54 12.46 -3.50 5.45
N LEU A 55 11.54 -3.16 4.57
CA LEU A 55 10.37 -2.37 4.92
C LEU A 55 9.30 -3.22 5.62
N VAL A 56 8.69 -2.64 6.64
CA VAL A 56 7.49 -3.17 7.29
C VAL A 56 6.38 -2.13 7.15
N GLY A 57 5.32 -2.49 6.44
CA GLY A 57 4.09 -1.72 6.36
C GLY A 57 3.00 -2.32 7.22
N VAL A 58 2.09 -1.51 7.73
CA VAL A 58 0.98 -1.96 8.57
C VAL A 58 -0.34 -1.36 8.09
N SER A 59 -1.36 -2.22 7.89
CA SER A 59 -2.75 -1.76 7.72
C SER A 59 -3.31 -1.26 9.05
N THR A 60 -3.91 -0.07 9.06
CA THR A 60 -4.53 0.51 10.26
C THR A 60 -5.92 1.07 9.91
N HIS A 61 -6.84 1.02 10.89
CA HIS A 61 -8.25 1.37 10.70
C HIS A 61 -8.72 2.43 11.70
N ASN A 62 -7.88 2.77 12.66
CA ASN A 62 -8.13 3.79 13.67
C ASN A 62 -6.79 4.33 14.23
N TYR A 63 -6.90 5.32 15.10
CA TYR A 63 -5.76 6.00 15.68
C TYR A 63 -4.95 5.13 16.65
N GLU A 64 -5.58 4.26 17.40
CA GLU A 64 -4.90 3.34 18.32
C GLU A 64 -3.97 2.38 17.56
N GLN A 65 -4.46 1.81 16.47
CA GLN A 65 -3.67 0.93 15.60
C GLN A 65 -2.52 1.69 14.92
N LEU A 66 -2.73 2.97 14.53
CA LEU A 66 -1.66 3.82 14.04
C LEU A 66 -0.54 3.97 15.07
N ASN A 67 -0.88 4.38 16.30
CA ASN A 67 0.09 4.56 17.36
C ASN A 67 0.86 3.29 17.66
N LYS A 68 0.16 2.15 17.70
CA LYS A 68 0.80 0.86 17.86
C LYS A 68 1.77 0.55 16.72
N ALA A 69 1.39 0.78 15.47
CA ALA A 69 2.25 0.56 14.32
C ALA A 69 3.52 1.43 14.38
N VAL A 70 3.41 2.69 14.79
CA VAL A 70 4.56 3.60 15.00
C VAL A 70 5.49 3.06 16.09
N LEU A 71 4.94 2.68 17.24
CA LEU A 71 5.71 2.14 18.38
C LEU A 71 6.39 0.81 18.03
N ASP A 72 5.74 -0.04 17.23
CA ASP A 72 6.26 -1.32 16.78
C ASP A 72 7.31 -1.18 15.64
N GLY A 73 7.61 0.04 15.19
CA GLY A 73 8.66 0.33 14.22
C GLY A 73 8.27 0.09 12.76
N ALA A 74 7.01 0.33 12.41
CA ALA A 74 6.57 0.36 11.01
C ALA A 74 7.32 1.43 10.21
N ASN A 75 7.55 1.18 8.93
CA ASN A 75 8.15 2.14 8.01
C ASN A 75 7.09 2.98 7.27
N TYR A 76 5.89 2.47 7.13
CA TYR A 76 4.74 3.14 6.55
C TYR A 76 3.44 2.49 7.02
N VAL A 77 2.34 3.20 6.87
CA VAL A 77 1.02 2.70 7.24
C VAL A 77 0.02 2.82 6.09
N GLY A 78 -0.88 1.85 6.01
CA GLY A 78 -2.08 1.91 5.19
C GLY A 78 -3.26 2.32 6.06
N ILE A 79 -4.01 3.35 5.67
CA ILE A 79 -5.23 3.80 6.37
C ILE A 79 -6.44 3.49 5.51
N GLY A 80 -7.39 2.79 6.07
CA GLY A 80 -8.63 2.47 5.37
C GLY A 80 -9.53 1.48 6.10
N PRO A 81 -10.67 1.14 5.47
CA PRO A 81 -11.07 1.59 4.13
C PRO A 81 -11.54 3.05 4.11
N ILE A 82 -11.14 3.81 3.07
CA ILE A 82 -11.54 5.20 2.91
C ILE A 82 -12.94 5.31 2.29
N PHE A 83 -13.19 4.48 1.27
CA PHE A 83 -14.49 4.36 0.61
C PHE A 83 -14.98 2.92 0.68
N GLU A 84 -16.28 2.72 0.44
CA GLU A 84 -16.86 1.40 0.37
C GLU A 84 -16.13 0.53 -0.67
N SER A 85 -15.77 -0.68 -0.27
CA SER A 85 -14.98 -1.58 -1.10
C SER A 85 -15.78 -2.83 -1.46
N ARG A 86 -15.75 -3.20 -2.74
CA ARG A 86 -16.36 -4.46 -3.21
C ARG A 86 -15.59 -5.71 -2.80
N THR A 87 -14.35 -5.57 -2.31
CA THR A 87 -13.46 -6.69 -2.02
C THR A 87 -13.43 -7.10 -0.55
N LYS A 88 -13.79 -6.22 0.37
CA LYS A 88 -13.91 -6.52 1.80
C LYS A 88 -15.09 -5.74 2.39
N GLN A 89 -15.92 -6.42 3.17
CA GLN A 89 -16.96 -5.76 3.97
C GLN A 89 -16.36 -5.32 5.31
N PHE A 90 -16.52 -4.04 5.64
CA PHE A 90 -16.12 -3.49 6.91
C PHE A 90 -17.33 -2.96 7.64
N SER A 91 -17.38 -3.16 8.95
CA SER A 91 -18.48 -2.70 9.80
C SER A 91 -18.48 -1.20 10.08
N SER A 92 -17.36 -0.54 9.83
CA SER A 92 -17.21 0.92 9.97
C SER A 92 -16.16 1.45 9.00
N PHE A 93 -16.41 2.65 8.48
CA PHE A 93 -15.50 3.37 7.60
C PHE A 93 -14.97 4.59 8.35
N GLY A 94 -13.66 4.71 8.49
CA GLY A 94 -13.04 5.92 9.02
C GLY A 94 -13.14 7.09 8.05
N GLY A 95 -13.25 6.79 6.77
CA GLY A 95 -13.44 7.78 5.71
C GLY A 95 -12.30 8.79 5.60
N LEU A 96 -12.59 9.87 4.90
CA LEU A 96 -11.64 10.98 4.68
C LEU A 96 -11.27 11.69 5.98
N SER A 97 -12.19 11.80 6.95
CA SER A 97 -11.92 12.45 8.25
C SER A 97 -10.84 11.74 9.05
N LEU A 98 -10.88 10.40 9.11
CA LEU A 98 -9.82 9.63 9.75
C LEU A 98 -8.49 9.78 8.99
N LEU A 99 -8.53 9.77 7.65
CA LEU A 99 -7.34 9.92 6.82
C LEU A 99 -6.64 11.25 7.08
N GLU A 100 -7.39 12.35 7.13
CA GLU A 100 -6.88 13.70 7.41
C GLU A 100 -6.25 13.78 8.82
N GLN A 101 -6.96 13.26 9.84
CA GLN A 101 -6.44 13.22 11.20
C GLN A 101 -5.12 12.45 11.30
N VAL A 102 -5.08 11.27 10.70
CA VAL A 102 -3.89 10.40 10.72
C VAL A 102 -2.72 11.04 9.98
N ALA A 103 -2.96 11.63 8.82
CA ALA A 103 -1.91 12.27 8.02
C ALA A 103 -1.22 13.42 8.78
N ASN A 104 -1.97 14.14 9.62
CA ASN A 104 -1.45 15.24 10.43
C ASN A 104 -0.74 14.79 11.72
N GLN A 105 -0.88 13.53 12.12
CA GLN A 105 -0.41 13.05 13.43
C GLN A 105 0.79 12.09 13.35
N THR A 106 1.21 11.71 12.16
CA THR A 106 2.36 10.82 12.00
C THR A 106 3.36 11.36 11.00
N ALA A 107 4.64 11.14 11.27
CA ALA A 107 5.71 11.38 10.32
C ALA A 107 5.92 10.21 9.33
N LEU A 108 5.26 9.08 9.55
CA LEU A 108 5.36 7.95 8.64
C LEU A 108 4.65 8.24 7.31
N PRO A 109 5.14 7.70 6.19
CA PRO A 109 4.38 7.70 4.95
C PRO A 109 3.02 7.04 5.13
N VAL A 110 1.94 7.78 4.82
CA VAL A 110 0.56 7.30 4.90
C VAL A 110 0.05 6.97 3.51
N PHE A 111 -0.51 5.77 3.36
CA PHE A 111 -1.16 5.31 2.15
C PHE A 111 -2.67 5.17 2.40
N ALA A 112 -3.47 5.92 1.68
CA ALA A 112 -4.92 5.73 1.68
C ALA A 112 -5.28 4.45 0.92
N ILE A 113 -6.13 3.60 1.49
CA ILE A 113 -6.54 2.32 0.90
C ILE A 113 -8.04 2.08 1.06
N GLY A 114 -8.62 1.32 0.13
CA GLY A 114 -10.01 0.88 0.16
C GLY A 114 -10.94 1.74 -0.68
N GLY A 115 -11.51 1.14 -1.72
CA GLY A 115 -12.50 1.75 -2.60
C GLY A 115 -12.02 2.93 -3.44
N ILE A 116 -10.71 3.19 -3.49
CA ILE A 116 -10.14 4.31 -4.24
C ILE A 116 -10.08 3.99 -5.72
N ASP A 117 -10.60 4.90 -6.54
CA ASP A 117 -10.56 4.86 -8.00
C ASP A 117 -10.45 6.28 -8.60
N ILE A 118 -10.50 6.39 -9.93
CA ILE A 118 -10.36 7.66 -10.63
C ILE A 118 -11.49 8.67 -10.35
N GLN A 119 -12.62 8.22 -9.82
CA GLN A 119 -13.78 9.08 -9.56
C GLN A 119 -13.70 9.75 -8.18
N ASN A 120 -12.90 9.19 -7.26
CA ASN A 120 -12.84 9.65 -5.87
C ASN A 120 -11.43 9.98 -5.36
N ILE A 121 -10.39 9.77 -6.16
CA ILE A 121 -8.99 10.02 -5.77
C ILE A 121 -8.73 11.49 -5.41
N ASP A 122 -9.43 12.43 -6.06
CA ASP A 122 -9.25 13.87 -5.80
C ASP A 122 -9.60 14.22 -4.36
N ALA A 123 -10.65 13.61 -3.79
CA ALA A 123 -11.01 13.80 -2.39
C ALA A 123 -9.91 13.31 -1.41
N VAL A 124 -9.14 12.29 -1.78
CA VAL A 124 -7.97 11.83 -1.00
C VAL A 124 -6.83 12.85 -1.05
N ILE A 125 -6.63 13.46 -2.22
CA ILE A 125 -5.59 14.48 -2.42
C ILE A 125 -5.94 15.76 -1.66
N GLU A 126 -7.20 16.16 -1.67
CA GLU A 126 -7.70 17.36 -0.97
C GLU A 126 -7.45 17.33 0.54
N VAL A 127 -7.50 16.15 1.18
CA VAL A 127 -7.14 16.00 2.60
C VAL A 127 -5.62 15.89 2.85
N GLY A 128 -4.79 16.17 1.83
CA GLY A 128 -3.33 16.24 1.94
C GLY A 128 -2.60 14.90 1.81
N VAL A 129 -3.28 13.80 1.50
CA VAL A 129 -2.65 12.49 1.31
C VAL A 129 -2.44 12.22 -0.18
N THR A 130 -1.18 12.08 -0.56
CA THR A 130 -0.76 11.91 -1.96
C THR A 130 -0.34 10.49 -2.33
N ARG A 131 -0.44 9.55 -1.38
CA ARG A 131 -0.09 8.13 -1.58
C ARG A 131 -1.34 7.29 -1.45
N VAL A 132 -1.60 6.46 -2.46
CA VAL A 132 -2.77 5.58 -2.49
C VAL A 132 -2.37 4.14 -2.77
N ALA A 133 -3.15 3.21 -2.22
CA ALA A 133 -3.10 1.80 -2.56
C ALA A 133 -4.40 1.41 -3.26
N VAL A 134 -4.29 0.95 -4.50
CA VAL A 134 -5.44 0.57 -5.34
C VAL A 134 -5.30 -0.87 -5.81
N ALA A 135 -6.39 -1.61 -5.81
CA ALA A 135 -6.44 -2.98 -6.31
C ALA A 135 -7.52 -3.14 -7.37
N SER A 136 -8.80 -3.03 -7.00
CA SER A 136 -9.94 -3.26 -7.91
C SER A 136 -9.97 -2.28 -9.09
N ALA A 137 -9.55 -1.05 -8.89
CA ALA A 137 -9.47 -0.05 -9.97
C ALA A 137 -8.51 -0.49 -11.10
N ILE A 138 -7.49 -1.30 -10.78
CA ILE A 138 -6.56 -1.83 -11.77
C ILE A 138 -7.04 -3.21 -12.26
N THR A 139 -7.44 -4.11 -11.35
CA THR A 139 -7.77 -5.49 -11.73
C THR A 139 -9.13 -5.65 -12.42
N ALA A 140 -10.05 -4.70 -12.23
CA ALA A 140 -11.33 -4.64 -12.94
C ALA A 140 -11.25 -3.96 -14.31
N ALA A 141 -10.14 -3.29 -14.61
CA ALA A 141 -9.91 -2.73 -15.95
C ALA A 141 -9.84 -3.88 -16.98
N ALA A 142 -10.63 -3.76 -18.03
CA ALA A 142 -10.83 -4.81 -19.03
C ALA A 142 -9.50 -5.36 -19.57
N GLY A 143 -9.24 -6.64 -19.35
CA GLY A 143 -8.12 -7.36 -19.95
C GLY A 143 -7.08 -7.97 -19.01
N ILE A 144 -7.08 -7.66 -17.74
CA ILE A 144 -6.15 -8.28 -16.79
C ILE A 144 -6.82 -9.44 -16.05
N LYS A 145 -6.92 -10.59 -16.73
CA LYS A 145 -7.18 -11.86 -16.07
C LYS A 145 -5.90 -12.30 -15.37
N TRP A 146 -5.98 -12.59 -14.06
CA TRP A 146 -4.97 -13.27 -13.25
C TRP A 146 -3.86 -12.41 -12.60
N ILE A 147 -4.21 -11.60 -11.64
CA ILE A 147 -3.34 -11.35 -10.50
C ILE A 147 -4.13 -11.71 -9.24
N THR A 148 -3.96 -12.94 -8.81
CA THR A 148 -4.63 -13.51 -7.64
C THR A 148 -4.10 -12.92 -6.33
N TYR A 149 -5.00 -12.46 -5.53
CA TYR A 149 -5.22 -12.37 -4.08
C TYR A 149 -4.05 -12.33 -3.06
N SER A 150 -2.79 -12.23 -3.44
CA SER A 150 -1.68 -12.17 -2.48
C SER A 150 -0.61 -11.11 -2.79
N LEU A 151 -0.85 -10.23 -3.73
CA LEU A 151 0.09 -9.16 -4.05
C LEU A 151 -0.66 -7.83 -4.06
N LEU A 152 -0.61 -7.11 -2.94
CA LEU A 152 -0.89 -5.69 -2.94
C LEU A 152 0.24 -5.02 -3.73
N ILE A 153 -0.07 -4.56 -4.93
CA ILE A 153 0.86 -3.70 -5.67
C ILE A 153 0.71 -2.32 -5.05
N PHE A 154 1.65 -1.95 -4.19
CA PHE A 154 1.79 -0.57 -3.76
C PHE A 154 2.40 0.22 -4.92
N LEU A 155 1.55 0.91 -5.68
CA LEU A 155 2.02 1.92 -6.60
C LEU A 155 2.45 3.13 -5.77
N PHE A 156 3.77 3.33 -5.66
CA PHE A 156 4.33 4.56 -5.13
C PHE A 156 4.04 5.68 -6.12
N PHE A 157 2.92 6.38 -5.96
CA PHE A 157 2.78 7.71 -6.53
C PHE A 157 3.64 8.65 -5.71
N HIS A 158 4.89 8.82 -6.15
CA HIS A 158 5.63 9.97 -5.70
C HIS A 158 4.96 11.18 -6.34
N TYR A 159 4.17 11.92 -5.56
CA TYR A 159 3.74 13.25 -5.93
C TYR A 159 5.00 14.09 -6.13
N ILE A 160 5.50 14.06 -7.36
CA ILE A 160 6.40 15.11 -7.80
C ILE A 160 5.51 16.33 -7.95
N SER A 161 5.54 17.12 -6.86
CA SER A 161 5.14 18.51 -6.81
C SER A 161 4.22 18.99 -7.94
N TYR A 162 3.09 19.51 -7.57
CA TYR A 162 2.13 20.33 -8.32
C TYR A 162 2.73 21.37 -9.30
N LYS A 163 4.01 21.34 -9.56
CA LYS A 163 4.78 22.26 -10.40
C LYS A 163 5.41 21.68 -11.65
N LEU A 164 5.31 20.39 -11.94
CA LEU A 164 5.90 19.82 -13.16
C LEU A 164 4.86 18.97 -13.88
N ASN A 165 4.44 19.46 -15.06
CA ASN A 165 3.66 18.77 -16.09
C ASN A 165 4.21 17.36 -16.35
N PHE A 166 3.70 16.32 -15.67
CA PHE A 166 4.02 14.94 -15.97
C PHE A 166 2.83 14.25 -16.65
N ASN A 167 3.05 13.86 -17.89
CA ASN A 167 2.14 13.21 -18.80
C ASN A 167 1.82 11.78 -18.32
N TYR A 168 0.56 11.47 -18.10
CA TYR A 168 0.02 10.17 -17.65
C TYR A 168 0.29 8.98 -18.60
N SER A 169 0.92 9.19 -19.74
CA SER A 169 1.12 8.18 -20.79
C SER A 169 2.13 7.08 -20.45
N LEU A 170 2.97 7.25 -19.43
CA LEU A 170 4.01 6.26 -19.08
C LEU A 170 3.49 5.05 -18.29
N PHE A 171 2.29 5.11 -17.71
CA PHE A 171 1.70 4.02 -16.93
C PHE A 171 0.95 3.00 -17.78
N TYR A 172 0.39 3.40 -18.93
CA TYR A 172 -0.33 2.50 -19.84
C TYR A 172 0.59 1.54 -20.59
N SER A 173 1.85 1.88 -20.77
CA SER A 173 2.81 1.07 -21.55
C SER A 173 3.28 -0.20 -20.83
N PHE A 174 3.03 -0.35 -19.54
CA PHE A 174 3.52 -1.50 -18.76
C PHE A 174 2.56 -2.70 -18.71
N PHE A 175 1.29 -2.49 -19.07
CA PHE A 175 0.25 -3.52 -19.02
C PHE A 175 -0.26 -3.99 -20.38
N SER A 176 0.27 -3.47 -21.48
CA SER A 176 -0.17 -3.80 -22.84
C SER A 176 0.79 -4.71 -23.63
N LYS A 177 1.71 -5.42 -22.96
CA LYS A 177 2.51 -6.48 -23.59
C LYS A 177 2.56 -7.74 -22.72
#